data_fba311ea725b153b62818a3ab2299410
#
_entry.id   fba311ea725b153b62818a3ab2299410
#
_cell.length_a   1.000
_cell.length_b   1.000
_cell.length_c   1.000
_cell.angle_alpha   90.00
_cell.angle_beta   90.00
_cell.angle_gamma   90.00
#
_symmetry.space_group_name_H-M   'P 1'
#
loop_
_entity.id
_entity.type
_entity.pdbx_description
1 polymer ?
#
loop_
_entity_poly.entity_id
_entity_poly.type
_entity_poly.pdbx_seq_one_letter_code
_entity_poly.pdbx_strand_id
1 'polypeptide(L)'
;MDGHPDQDAAGDAASAACRAMGCAVLQAPVWVWHWATPGDARVPWSQMVALKTSPAAVELKKQALACHRSQLSPVVQGQAPILNAAIRARALRPVEYFFVQDAAA
;
A
#
# COMPACT_ATOMS: atom_id res chain seq x y z
N MET A 1 -7.07 8.64 -2.31
CA MET A 1 -6.72 7.93 -3.54
C MET A 1 -6.58 6.42 -3.32
N ASP A 2 -6.31 5.96 -2.10
CA ASP A 2 -6.19 4.54 -1.77
C ASP A 2 -7.55 3.79 -1.83
N GLY A 3 -8.65 4.50 -1.67
CA GLY A 3 -10.03 3.99 -1.71
C GLY A 3 -10.59 3.60 -0.35
N HIS A 4 -9.80 3.71 0.71
CA HIS A 4 -10.28 3.54 2.08
C HIS A 4 -10.42 4.91 2.76
N PRO A 5 -11.56 5.24 3.37
CA PRO A 5 -11.81 6.60 3.91
C PRO A 5 -10.74 7.08 4.89
N ASP A 6 -10.31 6.24 5.82
CA ASP A 6 -9.33 6.61 6.84
C ASP A 6 -7.94 6.81 6.23
N GLN A 7 -7.56 5.98 5.28
CA GLN A 7 -6.27 6.07 4.60
C GLN A 7 -6.23 7.28 3.66
N ASP A 8 -7.32 7.59 2.98
CA ASP A 8 -7.44 8.78 2.15
C ASP A 8 -7.36 10.04 3.02
N ALA A 9 -8.06 10.10 4.14
CA ALA A 9 -8.00 11.21 5.08
C ALA A 9 -6.59 11.43 5.64
N ALA A 10 -5.90 10.36 6.04
CA ALA A 10 -4.53 10.43 6.52
C ALA A 10 -3.56 10.89 5.42
N GLY A 11 -3.71 10.37 4.21
CA GLY A 11 -2.91 10.76 3.06
C GLY A 11 -3.08 12.23 2.68
N ASP A 12 -4.32 12.73 2.67
CA ASP A 12 -4.63 14.13 2.37
C ASP A 12 -4.04 15.06 3.44
N ALA A 13 -4.19 14.71 4.71
CA ALA A 13 -3.62 15.48 5.82
C ALA A 13 -2.09 15.52 5.77
N ALA A 14 -1.44 14.39 5.53
CA ALA A 14 0.02 14.32 5.37
C ALA A 14 0.50 15.14 4.17
N SER A 15 -0.20 15.04 3.03
CA SER A 15 0.14 15.81 1.82
C SER A 15 0.03 17.31 2.05
N ALA A 16 -1.02 17.76 2.74
CA ALA A 16 -1.19 19.18 3.07
C ALA A 16 -0.08 19.69 4.01
N ALA A 17 0.23 18.94 5.05
CA ALA A 17 1.27 19.29 6.00
C ALA A 17 2.66 19.34 5.35
N CYS A 18 3.01 18.33 4.56
CA CYS A 18 4.30 18.26 3.87
C CYS A 18 4.45 19.39 2.84
N ARG A 19 3.39 19.71 2.12
CA ARG A 19 3.40 20.84 1.19
C ARG A 19 3.67 22.15 1.91
N ALA A 20 3.02 22.38 3.06
CA ALA A 20 3.23 23.59 3.86
C ALA A 20 4.67 23.69 4.40
N MET A 21 5.31 22.54 4.66
CA MET A 21 6.67 22.46 5.20
C MET A 21 7.75 22.32 4.13
N GLY A 22 7.40 22.24 2.86
CA GLY A 22 8.36 22.01 1.78
C GLY A 22 8.99 20.61 1.79
N CYS A 23 8.25 19.60 2.24
CA CYS A 23 8.70 18.21 2.28
C CYS A 23 8.01 17.38 1.20
N ALA A 24 8.74 16.40 0.65
CA ALA A 24 8.13 15.38 -0.19
C ALA A 24 7.33 14.37 0.66
N VAL A 25 6.34 13.75 0.03
CA VAL A 25 5.52 12.69 0.63
C VAL A 25 5.66 11.41 -0.16
N LEU A 26 5.83 10.30 0.54
CA LEU A 26 5.72 8.95 -0.01
C LEU A 26 4.42 8.32 0.51
N GLN A 27 3.52 7.99 -0.40
CA GLN A 27 2.28 7.30 -0.06
C GLN A 27 2.38 5.81 -0.41
N ALA A 28 2.26 4.95 0.60
CA ALA A 28 2.20 3.51 0.38
C ALA A 28 0.78 3.12 -0.03
N PRO A 29 0.57 2.54 -1.21
CA PRO A 29 -0.74 2.01 -1.59
C PRO A 29 -1.05 0.75 -0.79
N VAL A 30 -2.21 0.69 -0.17
CA VAL A 30 -2.67 -0.46 0.62
C VAL A 30 -3.95 -1.01 0.01
N TRP A 31 -5.04 -0.23 0.06
CA TRP A 31 -6.35 -0.67 -0.42
C TRP A 31 -6.45 -0.67 -1.95
N VAL A 32 -5.64 0.11 -2.64
CA VAL A 32 -5.50 0.12 -4.11
C VAL A 32 -5.35 -1.30 -4.67
N TRP A 33 -4.59 -2.15 -3.98
CA TRP A 33 -4.34 -3.52 -4.43
C TRP A 33 -5.58 -4.43 -4.40
N HIS A 34 -6.66 -4.00 -3.75
CA HIS A 34 -7.92 -4.75 -3.72
C HIS A 34 -8.83 -4.42 -4.90
N TRP A 35 -8.78 -3.18 -5.43
CA TRP A 35 -9.73 -2.74 -6.43
C TRP A 35 -9.11 -2.35 -7.78
N ALA A 36 -7.83 -1.94 -7.83
CA ALA A 36 -7.20 -1.49 -9.06
C ALA A 36 -6.80 -2.66 -9.96
N THR A 37 -6.98 -2.47 -11.25
CA THR A 37 -6.44 -3.37 -12.28
C THR A 37 -5.22 -2.73 -12.96
N PRO A 38 -4.34 -3.51 -13.60
CA PRO A 38 -3.23 -2.94 -14.36
C PRO A 38 -3.70 -1.92 -15.39
N GLY A 39 -3.10 -0.72 -15.37
CA GLY A 39 -3.46 0.37 -16.28
C GLY A 39 -4.73 1.14 -15.90
N ASP A 40 -5.31 0.90 -14.71
CA ASP A 40 -6.49 1.65 -14.24
C ASP A 40 -6.21 3.15 -14.24
N ALA A 41 -7.02 3.92 -14.97
CA ALA A 41 -6.82 5.35 -15.17
C ALA A 41 -6.97 6.18 -13.87
N ARG A 42 -7.58 5.62 -12.83
CA ARG A 42 -7.73 6.28 -11.52
C ARG A 42 -6.45 6.26 -10.70
N VAL A 43 -5.48 5.42 -11.08
CA VAL A 43 -4.20 5.28 -10.38
C VAL A 43 -3.13 6.11 -11.08
N PRO A 44 -2.42 6.99 -10.37
CA PRO A 44 -1.37 7.82 -10.96
C PRO A 44 -0.06 7.04 -11.14
N TRP A 45 -0.05 6.08 -12.05
CA TRP A 45 1.08 5.18 -12.30
C TRP A 45 2.41 5.90 -12.55
N SER A 46 2.36 7.08 -13.18
CA SER A 46 3.56 7.88 -13.46
C SER A 46 4.27 8.39 -12.21
N GLN A 47 3.58 8.45 -11.08
CA GLN A 47 4.12 8.86 -9.78
C GLN A 47 4.61 7.67 -8.95
N MET A 48 4.46 6.46 -9.43
CA MET A 48 4.85 5.26 -8.71
C MET A 48 6.36 5.03 -8.83
N VAL A 49 7.00 4.78 -7.69
CA VAL A 49 8.39 4.37 -7.59
C VAL A 49 8.48 2.99 -6.95
N ALA A 50 9.47 2.22 -7.34
CA ALA A 50 9.74 0.89 -6.81
C ALA A 50 11.03 0.92 -5.99
N LEU A 51 10.98 0.38 -4.78
CA LEU A 51 12.14 0.21 -3.90
C LEU A 51 12.42 -1.27 -3.74
N LYS A 52 13.61 -1.70 -4.13
CA LYS A 52 14.05 -3.09 -3.91
C LYS A 52 14.25 -3.34 -2.42
N THR A 53 13.74 -4.47 -1.95
CA THR A 53 13.94 -4.94 -0.58
C THR A 53 14.92 -6.12 -0.55
N SER A 54 15.70 -6.22 0.53
CA SER A 54 16.63 -7.35 0.71
C SER A 54 15.88 -8.65 0.99
N PRO A 55 16.48 -9.83 0.73
CA PRO A 55 15.89 -11.12 1.12
C PRO A 55 15.61 -11.20 2.63
N ALA A 56 16.47 -10.63 3.46
CA ALA A 56 16.26 -10.57 4.91
C ALA A 56 15.01 -9.72 5.27
N ALA A 57 14.81 -8.60 4.61
CA ALA A 57 13.63 -7.75 4.83
C ALA A 57 12.34 -8.46 4.39
N VAL A 58 12.37 -9.19 3.28
CA VAL A 58 11.22 -9.99 2.82
C VAL A 58 10.87 -11.08 3.84
N GLU A 59 11.86 -11.76 4.40
CA GLU A 59 11.62 -12.79 5.41
C GLU A 59 11.00 -12.21 6.70
N LEU A 60 11.50 -11.06 7.17
CA LEU A 60 10.91 -10.35 8.30
C LEU A 60 9.46 -9.91 8.01
N LYS A 61 9.21 -9.43 6.81
CA LYS A 61 7.86 -9.05 6.36
C LYS A 61 6.92 -10.25 6.35
N LYS A 62 7.39 -11.40 5.90
CA LYS A 62 6.63 -12.65 5.93
C LYS A 62 6.23 -13.04 7.35
N GLN A 63 7.16 -12.95 8.29
CA GLN A 63 6.90 -13.23 9.71
C GLN A 63 5.89 -12.22 10.29
N ALA A 64 6.06 -10.94 10.02
CA ALA A 64 5.15 -9.89 10.45
C ALA A 64 3.73 -10.09 9.89
N LEU A 65 3.63 -10.42 8.61
CA LEU A 65 2.36 -10.69 7.94
C LEU A 65 1.60 -11.85 8.61
N ALA A 66 2.30 -12.90 9.01
CA ALA A 66 1.71 -14.05 9.70
C ALA A 66 1.10 -13.70 11.06
N CYS A 67 1.49 -12.57 11.66
CA CYS A 67 0.94 -12.10 12.94
C CYS A 67 -0.44 -11.43 12.79
N HIS A 68 -0.86 -11.07 11.59
CA HIS A 68 -2.16 -10.45 11.31
C HIS A 68 -3.29 -11.50 11.22
N ARG A 69 -3.49 -12.25 12.29
CA ARG A 69 -4.38 -13.43 12.31
C ARG A 69 -5.82 -13.10 11.94
N SER A 70 -6.36 -11.98 12.43
CA SER A 70 -7.74 -11.57 12.14
C SER A 70 -7.97 -11.25 10.66
N GLN A 71 -6.94 -10.83 9.94
CA GLN A 71 -7.01 -10.47 8.53
C GLN A 71 -6.64 -11.64 7.60
N LEU A 72 -6.01 -12.67 8.15
CA LEU A 72 -5.67 -13.91 7.43
C LEU A 72 -6.80 -14.93 7.48
N SER A 73 -7.78 -14.74 8.37
CA SER A 73 -8.95 -15.60 8.52
C SER A 73 -10.18 -14.90 7.94
N PRO A 74 -11.11 -15.63 7.29
CA PRO A 74 -12.35 -15.03 6.80
C PRO A 74 -13.22 -14.55 7.96
N VAL A 75 -13.80 -13.35 7.81
CA VAL A 75 -14.75 -12.78 8.78
C VAL A 75 -16.08 -13.52 8.70
N VAL A 76 -16.46 -13.94 7.50
CA VAL A 76 -17.66 -14.75 7.22
C VAL A 76 -17.21 -16.06 6.63
N GLN A 77 -17.76 -17.16 7.17
CA GLN A 77 -17.46 -18.51 6.66
C GLN A 77 -17.80 -18.62 5.17
N GLY A 78 -16.88 -19.17 4.38
CA GLY A 78 -17.02 -19.32 2.93
C GLY A 78 -16.56 -18.13 2.11
N GLN A 79 -16.15 -17.03 2.74
CA GLN A 79 -15.56 -15.87 2.06
C GLN A 79 -14.04 -15.87 2.19
N ALA A 80 -13.35 -15.21 1.24
CA ALA A 80 -11.92 -15.02 1.32
C ALA A 80 -11.58 -14.03 2.46
N PRO A 81 -10.44 -14.20 3.14
CA PRO A 81 -9.96 -13.23 4.12
C PRO A 81 -9.58 -11.90 3.43
N ILE A 82 -9.51 -10.80 4.21
CA ILE A 82 -9.07 -9.49 3.72
C ILE A 82 -7.68 -9.60 3.08
N LEU A 83 -6.74 -10.26 3.77
CA LEU A 83 -5.43 -10.61 3.22
C LEU A 83 -5.52 -11.94 2.47
N ASN A 84 -6.15 -11.91 1.30
CA ASN A 84 -6.28 -13.07 0.43
C ASN A 84 -4.94 -13.48 -0.19
N ALA A 85 -4.92 -14.62 -0.90
CA ALA A 85 -3.71 -15.17 -1.49
C ALA A 85 -3.01 -14.20 -2.47
N ALA A 86 -3.77 -13.44 -3.27
CA ALA A 86 -3.22 -12.49 -4.23
C ALA A 86 -2.54 -11.30 -3.53
N ILE A 87 -3.16 -10.76 -2.48
CA ILE A 87 -2.60 -9.66 -1.68
C ILE A 87 -1.33 -10.14 -0.96
N ARG A 88 -1.35 -11.33 -0.38
CA ARG A 88 -0.16 -11.91 0.29
C ARG A 88 0.99 -12.14 -0.69
N ALA A 89 0.72 -12.68 -1.86
CA ALA A 89 1.73 -12.89 -2.89
C ALA A 89 2.37 -11.57 -3.32
N ARG A 90 1.58 -10.51 -3.47
CA ARG A 90 2.06 -9.16 -3.78
C ARG A 90 2.93 -8.60 -2.65
N ALA A 91 2.48 -8.74 -1.41
CA ALA A 91 3.19 -8.24 -0.23
C ALA A 91 4.57 -8.90 -0.05
N LEU A 92 4.75 -10.13 -0.49
CA LEU A 92 6.00 -10.89 -0.34
C LEU A 92 6.94 -10.77 -1.55
N ARG A 93 6.66 -9.88 -2.51
CA ARG A 93 7.60 -9.56 -3.58
C ARG A 93 8.82 -8.82 -3.01
N PRO A 94 9.99 -8.96 -3.66
CA PRO A 94 11.22 -8.29 -3.22
C PRO A 94 11.25 -6.82 -3.64
N VAL A 95 10.11 -6.15 -3.64
CA VAL A 95 9.96 -4.76 -4.06
C VAL A 95 8.76 -4.14 -3.34
N GLU A 96 8.94 -2.89 -2.90
CA GLU A 96 7.87 -2.04 -2.37
C GLU A 96 7.57 -0.91 -3.35
N TYR A 97 6.30 -0.51 -3.43
CA TYR A 97 5.85 0.56 -4.32
C TYR A 97 5.30 1.72 -3.51
N PHE A 98 5.64 2.93 -3.94
CA PHE A 98 5.16 4.16 -3.34
C PHE A 98 4.75 5.14 -4.43
N PHE A 99 3.75 5.97 -4.15
CA PHE A 99 3.48 7.16 -4.94
C PHE A 99 4.24 8.33 -4.34
N VAL A 100 4.97 9.06 -5.17
CA VAL A 100 5.78 10.20 -4.75
C VAL A 100 5.03 11.49 -5.09
N GLN A 101 4.91 12.38 -4.11
CA GLN A 101 4.49 13.75 -4.31
C GLN A 101 5.64 14.68 -3.91
N ASP A 102 6.14 15.44 -4.87
CA ASP A 102 7.23 16.39 -4.65
C ASP A 102 6.77 17.59 -3.84
N ALA A 103 7.69 18.14 -3.05
CA ALA A 103 7.45 19.32 -2.22
C ALA A 103 7.12 20.57 -3.03
N ALA A 104 7.61 20.66 -4.27
CA ALA A 104 7.52 21.83 -5.13
C ALA A 104 6.28 21.86 -6.04
N ALA A 105 5.32 20.98 -5.81
CA ALA A 105 4.10 20.94 -6.62
C ALA A 105 3.14 22.10 -6.28
#